data_e1348f96b251297b4103195a677cf044
#
_entry.id   e1348f96b251297b4103195a677cf044
#
_cell.length_a   1.000
_cell.length_b   1.000
_cell.length_c   1.000
_cell.angle_alpha   90.00
_cell.angle_beta   90.00
_cell.angle_gamma   90.00
#
_symmetry.space_group_name_H-M   'P 1'
#
loop_
_entity.id
_entity.type
_entity.pdbx_description
1 polymer ?
#
loop_
_entity_poly.entity_id
_entity_poly.type
_entity_poly.pdbx_seq_one_letter_code
_entity_poly.pdbx_strand_id
1 'polypeptide(L)'
;MSTSYFILSKPDEKVDDNASNNMVSFSNQISYILPRNLISCYCERGLFEAALIEWCKQFCSPDKIMLDIGAHTGTYALSLASKSKHVYAFEPQKMTYYALCGGVALSNLTNVTCMNIGLGSSEQIGTNTLKIISNDGGGSSIHATSNILREETIQIDMLDNLHLTDIGFIKMDVEDNESFVLQGAMNTLKTSGFPPILFECNDKTKNGELFNIMEKMSYRIVSLSGVHNMYLACQ
;
A
#
# COMPACT_ATOMS: atom_id res chain seq x y z
N MET A 1 -19.14 -4.34 15.66
CA MET A 1 -19.86 -4.78 14.43
C MET A 1 -18.82 -5.37 13.50
N SER A 2 -19.13 -6.45 12.77
CA SER A 2 -18.20 -7.04 11.81
C SER A 2 -18.18 -6.20 10.53
N THR A 3 -17.00 -5.93 9.99
CA THR A 3 -16.83 -5.28 8.69
C THR A 3 -17.40 -6.20 7.61
N SER A 4 -18.25 -5.68 6.75
CA SER A 4 -18.69 -6.37 5.54
C SER A 4 -17.99 -5.76 4.32
N TYR A 5 -17.76 -6.56 3.28
CA TYR A 5 -17.06 -6.17 2.08
C TYR A 5 -17.97 -6.28 0.85
N PHE A 6 -17.60 -5.60 -0.23
CA PHE A 6 -18.20 -5.76 -1.55
C PHE A 6 -17.09 -5.82 -2.60
N ILE A 7 -17.43 -6.30 -3.79
CA ILE A 7 -16.49 -6.40 -4.92
C ILE A 7 -16.76 -5.24 -5.88
N LEU A 8 -15.72 -4.46 -6.19
CA LEU A 8 -15.70 -3.48 -7.25
C LEU A 8 -14.75 -3.97 -8.34
N SER A 9 -15.25 -4.13 -9.55
CA SER A 9 -14.44 -4.57 -10.68
C SER A 9 -14.31 -3.45 -11.71
N LYS A 10 -13.10 -3.18 -12.17
CA LYS A 10 -12.80 -2.23 -13.22
C LYS A 10 -12.19 -2.96 -14.41
N PRO A 11 -12.58 -2.67 -15.66
CA PRO A 11 -11.89 -3.20 -16.83
C PRO A 11 -10.44 -2.71 -16.82
N ASP A 12 -9.49 -3.59 -17.15
CA ASP A 12 -8.11 -3.19 -17.43
C ASP A 12 -8.06 -2.41 -18.75
N GLU A 13 -7.12 -1.48 -18.89
CA GLU A 13 -7.00 -0.56 -20.05
C GLU A 13 -6.67 -1.24 -21.38
N LYS A 14 -6.48 -2.57 -21.40
CA LYS A 14 -6.21 -3.37 -22.60
C LYS A 14 -7.27 -4.44 -22.78
N VAL A 15 -8.45 -4.04 -23.26
CA VAL A 15 -9.37 -4.99 -23.90
C VAL A 15 -8.91 -5.14 -25.34
N ASP A 16 -8.38 -6.31 -25.68
CA ASP A 16 -8.12 -6.67 -27.09
C ASP A 16 -9.47 -7.02 -27.73
N ASP A 17 -10.03 -6.09 -28.50
CA ASP A 17 -11.35 -6.21 -29.16
C ASP A 17 -11.39 -7.32 -30.25
N ASN A 18 -10.33 -8.12 -30.41
CA ASN A 18 -10.22 -9.15 -31.43
C ASN A 18 -10.57 -10.58 -31.00
N ALA A 19 -11.19 -10.78 -29.85
CA ALA A 19 -11.67 -12.10 -29.44
C ALA A 19 -12.93 -12.50 -30.23
N SER A 20 -12.77 -13.00 -31.45
CA SER A 20 -13.80 -13.75 -32.18
C SER A 20 -13.93 -15.14 -31.56
N ASN A 21 -14.86 -15.30 -30.65
CA ASN A 21 -15.59 -16.54 -30.32
C ASN A 21 -16.33 -16.35 -29.00
N ASN A 22 -17.56 -16.79 -28.93
CA ASN A 22 -18.57 -16.74 -27.86
C ASN A 22 -18.15 -17.10 -26.43
N MET A 23 -16.91 -16.99 -26.04
CA MET A 23 -16.45 -17.01 -24.65
C MET A 23 -16.18 -15.58 -24.20
N VAL A 24 -16.99 -15.09 -23.27
CA VAL A 24 -16.67 -13.83 -22.58
C VAL A 24 -15.31 -14.04 -21.89
N SER A 25 -14.26 -13.47 -22.47
CA SER A 25 -12.95 -13.44 -21.86
C SER A 25 -13.02 -12.48 -20.66
N PHE A 26 -13.05 -13.01 -19.44
CA PHE A 26 -12.88 -12.24 -18.22
C PHE A 26 -11.43 -11.85 -17.95
N SER A 27 -10.60 -11.91 -18.97
CA SER A 27 -9.15 -11.88 -18.88
C SER A 27 -8.63 -10.51 -18.70
N ASN A 28 -8.89 -9.58 -18.06
CA ASN A 28 -8.18 -8.33 -17.74
C ASN A 28 -8.98 -7.37 -16.85
N GLN A 29 -9.71 -7.91 -15.88
CA GLN A 29 -10.52 -7.10 -14.99
C GLN A 29 -9.84 -7.07 -13.62
N ILE A 30 -9.47 -5.87 -13.15
CA ILE A 30 -9.02 -5.70 -11.78
C ILE A 30 -10.23 -5.64 -10.85
N SER A 31 -10.26 -6.52 -9.87
CA SER A 31 -11.33 -6.65 -8.88
C SER A 31 -10.80 -6.33 -7.49
N TYR A 32 -11.45 -5.39 -6.82
CA TYR A 32 -11.11 -4.96 -5.47
C TYR A 32 -12.17 -5.46 -4.49
N ILE A 33 -11.74 -5.95 -3.35
CA ILE A 33 -12.62 -6.26 -2.21
C ILE A 33 -12.53 -5.10 -1.23
N LEU A 34 -13.59 -4.29 -1.16
CA LEU A 34 -13.58 -3.00 -0.47
C LEU A 34 -14.58 -2.99 0.71
N PRO A 35 -14.31 -2.20 1.76
CA PRO A 35 -15.22 -2.06 2.89
C PRO A 35 -16.57 -1.49 2.48
N ARG A 36 -17.66 -2.13 2.93
CA ARG A 36 -19.03 -1.78 2.50
C ARG A 36 -19.57 -0.49 3.08
N ASN A 37 -19.04 -0.02 4.21
CA ASN A 37 -19.44 1.25 4.82
C ASN A 37 -19.20 2.47 3.89
N LEU A 38 -18.32 2.33 2.90
CA LEU A 38 -17.99 3.36 1.92
C LEU A 38 -18.53 3.08 0.51
N ILE A 39 -19.45 2.10 0.36
CA ILE A 39 -19.94 1.65 -0.95
C ILE A 39 -20.50 2.79 -1.81
N SER A 40 -21.26 3.72 -1.24
CA SER A 40 -21.81 4.87 -1.98
C SER A 40 -20.70 5.72 -2.58
N CYS A 41 -19.64 5.99 -1.80
CA CYS A 41 -18.49 6.76 -2.27
C CYS A 41 -17.77 6.05 -3.43
N TYR A 42 -17.53 4.75 -3.30
CA TYR A 42 -16.89 3.96 -4.36
C TYR A 42 -17.74 3.86 -5.63
N CYS A 43 -19.07 3.73 -5.49
CA CYS A 43 -19.98 3.68 -6.65
C CYS A 43 -20.06 5.02 -7.38
N GLU A 44 -20.02 6.13 -6.65
CA GLU A 44 -20.14 7.48 -7.23
C GLU A 44 -18.83 8.02 -7.79
N ARG A 45 -17.71 7.77 -7.08
CA ARG A 45 -16.42 8.42 -7.34
C ARG A 45 -15.33 7.45 -7.80
N GLY A 46 -15.57 6.15 -7.75
CA GLY A 46 -14.56 5.11 -7.99
C GLY A 46 -13.63 4.91 -6.80
N LEU A 47 -12.41 4.43 -7.04
CA LEU A 47 -11.44 4.21 -5.98
C LEU A 47 -11.04 5.52 -5.30
N PHE A 48 -10.83 5.46 -3.98
CA PHE A 48 -10.11 6.53 -3.29
C PHE A 48 -8.78 6.77 -3.98
N GLU A 49 -8.39 8.04 -4.07
CA GLU A 49 -7.10 8.44 -4.66
C GLU A 49 -6.89 7.94 -6.10
N ALA A 50 -7.96 7.64 -6.86
CA ALA A 50 -7.84 7.11 -8.23
C ALA A 50 -6.90 7.95 -9.12
N ALA A 51 -6.98 9.28 -9.02
CA ALA A 51 -6.09 10.18 -9.77
C ALA A 51 -4.63 10.09 -9.31
N LEU A 52 -4.41 9.92 -7.99
CA LEU A 52 -3.07 9.74 -7.43
C LEU A 52 -2.48 8.39 -7.83
N ILE A 53 -3.27 7.33 -7.77
CA ILE A 53 -2.87 5.99 -8.25
C ILE A 53 -2.49 6.04 -9.73
N GLU A 54 -3.31 6.71 -10.56
CA GLU A 54 -3.01 6.88 -11.99
C GLU A 54 -1.69 7.64 -12.19
N TRP A 55 -1.49 8.72 -11.45
CA TRP A 55 -0.25 9.50 -11.47
C TRP A 55 0.96 8.67 -11.02
N CYS A 56 0.80 7.74 -10.07
CA CYS A 56 1.89 6.86 -9.60
C CYS A 56 2.41 5.89 -10.65
N LYS A 57 1.64 5.57 -11.69
CA LYS A 57 2.07 4.68 -12.78
C LYS A 57 3.38 5.12 -13.43
N GLN A 58 3.68 6.43 -13.47
CA GLN A 58 4.91 6.95 -14.04
C GLN A 58 6.18 6.57 -13.27
N PHE A 59 6.06 6.21 -11.99
CA PHE A 59 7.18 5.78 -11.14
C PHE A 59 7.40 4.27 -11.20
N CYS A 60 6.41 3.49 -11.70
CA CYS A 60 6.52 2.06 -11.85
C CYS A 60 7.26 1.69 -13.14
N SER A 61 7.93 0.55 -13.14
CA SER A 61 8.63 0.00 -14.31
C SER A 61 8.44 -1.50 -14.37
N PRO A 62 8.24 -2.10 -15.58
CA PRO A 62 8.14 -3.54 -15.76
C PRO A 62 9.43 -4.30 -15.39
N ASP A 63 10.54 -3.58 -15.18
CA ASP A 63 11.83 -4.15 -14.78
C ASP A 63 12.12 -3.98 -13.29
N LYS A 64 11.24 -3.29 -12.54
CA LYS A 64 11.46 -2.93 -11.14
C LYS A 64 10.33 -3.42 -10.24
N ILE A 65 10.67 -3.63 -8.97
CA ILE A 65 9.73 -3.99 -7.91
C ILE A 65 9.03 -2.73 -7.38
N MET A 66 7.74 -2.86 -7.10
CA MET A 66 6.97 -1.87 -6.34
C MET A 66 6.66 -2.41 -4.95
N LEU A 67 6.80 -1.58 -3.93
CA LEU A 67 6.35 -1.88 -2.57
C LEU A 67 5.12 -1.08 -2.22
N ASP A 68 4.08 -1.77 -1.71
CA ASP A 68 2.89 -1.16 -1.11
C ASP A 68 2.90 -1.47 0.39
N ILE A 69 3.40 -0.53 1.19
CA ILE A 69 3.60 -0.67 2.64
C ILE A 69 2.42 -0.01 3.35
N GLY A 70 1.61 -0.81 4.06
CA GLY A 70 0.28 -0.44 4.51
C GLY A 70 -0.73 -0.55 3.36
N ALA A 71 -0.78 -1.74 2.74
CA ALA A 71 -1.54 -1.93 1.49
C ALA A 71 -3.05 -1.92 1.69
N HIS A 72 -3.54 -2.06 2.92
CA HIS A 72 -4.97 -2.13 3.23
C HIS A 72 -5.66 -3.21 2.37
N THR A 73 -6.69 -2.87 1.61
CA THR A 73 -7.37 -3.79 0.69
C THR A 73 -6.72 -3.85 -0.71
N GLY A 74 -5.55 -3.23 -0.91
CA GLY A 74 -4.71 -3.37 -2.09
C GLY A 74 -5.04 -2.43 -3.24
N THR A 75 -5.63 -1.26 -3.01
CA THR A 75 -5.98 -0.33 -4.11
C THR A 75 -4.77 0.09 -4.94
N TYR A 76 -3.63 0.37 -4.30
CA TYR A 76 -2.38 0.67 -5.01
C TYR A 76 -1.75 -0.60 -5.59
N ALA A 77 -1.55 -1.64 -4.79
CA ALA A 77 -0.91 -2.89 -5.22
C ALA A 77 -1.55 -3.47 -6.48
N LEU A 78 -2.89 -3.60 -6.48
CA LEU A 78 -3.60 -4.19 -7.62
C LEU A 78 -3.59 -3.28 -8.85
N SER A 79 -3.76 -1.96 -8.65
CA SER A 79 -3.80 -0.99 -9.75
C SER A 79 -2.46 -0.82 -10.46
N LEU A 80 -1.34 -0.98 -9.73
CA LEU A 80 0.02 -0.77 -10.24
C LEU A 80 0.73 -2.06 -10.65
N ALA A 81 0.10 -3.23 -10.42
CA ALA A 81 0.70 -4.53 -10.72
C ALA A 81 1.09 -4.68 -12.20
N SER A 82 0.24 -4.23 -13.13
CA SER A 82 0.50 -4.31 -14.58
C SER A 82 1.66 -3.41 -15.05
N LYS A 83 2.09 -2.46 -14.24
CA LYS A 83 3.19 -1.52 -14.53
C LYS A 83 4.50 -1.88 -13.82
N SER A 84 4.49 -2.93 -13.00
CA SER A 84 5.61 -3.33 -12.17
C SER A 84 6.07 -4.74 -12.51
N LYS A 85 7.38 -5.03 -12.38
CA LYS A 85 7.92 -6.39 -12.49
C LYS A 85 7.26 -7.31 -11.47
N HIS A 86 7.16 -6.84 -10.25
CA HIS A 86 6.53 -7.52 -9.12
C HIS A 86 6.08 -6.48 -8.09
N VAL A 87 5.01 -6.79 -7.36
CA VAL A 87 4.53 -5.97 -6.24
C VAL A 87 4.61 -6.79 -4.96
N TYR A 88 5.23 -6.24 -3.92
CA TYR A 88 5.10 -6.74 -2.55
C TYR A 88 4.17 -5.82 -1.78
N ALA A 89 3.07 -6.38 -1.28
CA ALA A 89 2.04 -5.65 -0.54
C ALA A 89 2.01 -6.13 0.92
N PHE A 90 2.27 -5.21 1.85
CA PHE A 90 2.38 -5.47 3.28
C PHE A 90 1.16 -4.94 3.99
N GLU A 91 0.41 -5.82 4.65
CA GLU A 91 -0.79 -5.46 5.40
C GLU A 91 -0.89 -6.30 6.67
N PRO A 92 -0.67 -5.70 7.86
CA PRO A 92 -0.69 -6.44 9.11
C PRO A 92 -2.08 -6.83 9.59
N GLN A 93 -3.12 -6.02 9.29
CA GLN A 93 -4.48 -6.29 9.75
C GLN A 93 -5.10 -7.45 8.98
N LYS A 94 -5.53 -8.48 9.70
CA LYS A 94 -5.92 -9.76 9.13
C LYS A 94 -7.07 -9.68 8.12
N MET A 95 -8.11 -8.91 8.40
CA MET A 95 -9.28 -8.85 7.52
C MET A 95 -9.03 -8.05 6.25
N THR A 96 -8.29 -6.96 6.33
CA THR A 96 -7.85 -6.18 5.16
C THR A 96 -6.86 -6.97 4.31
N TYR A 97 -5.95 -7.70 4.94
CA TYR A 97 -5.06 -8.64 4.26
C TYR A 97 -5.83 -9.73 3.48
N TYR A 98 -6.89 -10.31 4.06
CA TYR A 98 -7.72 -11.28 3.34
C TYR A 98 -8.45 -10.66 2.15
N ALA A 99 -8.90 -9.41 2.27
CA ALA A 99 -9.50 -8.68 1.17
C ALA A 99 -8.48 -8.40 0.06
N LEU A 100 -7.26 -7.97 0.40
CA LEU A 100 -6.14 -7.81 -0.52
C LEU A 100 -5.84 -9.12 -1.27
N CYS A 101 -5.66 -10.23 -0.58
CA CYS A 101 -5.42 -11.55 -1.20
C CYS A 101 -6.57 -11.97 -2.12
N GLY A 102 -7.81 -11.71 -1.71
CA GLY A 102 -9.00 -11.98 -2.52
C GLY A 102 -9.02 -11.14 -3.79
N GLY A 103 -8.66 -9.86 -3.71
CA GLY A 103 -8.51 -8.97 -4.87
C GLY A 103 -7.46 -9.47 -5.86
N VAL A 104 -6.29 -9.89 -5.37
CA VAL A 104 -5.22 -10.51 -6.18
C VAL A 104 -5.73 -11.75 -6.91
N ALA A 105 -6.42 -12.66 -6.19
CA ALA A 105 -6.94 -13.89 -6.75
C ALA A 105 -8.04 -13.62 -7.80
N LEU A 106 -8.99 -12.74 -7.52
CA LEU A 106 -10.06 -12.36 -8.44
C LEU A 106 -9.55 -11.67 -9.71
N SER A 107 -8.44 -10.95 -9.58
CA SER A 107 -7.79 -10.25 -10.70
C SER A 107 -6.78 -11.12 -11.46
N ASN A 108 -6.58 -12.38 -11.04
CA ASN A 108 -5.61 -13.30 -11.61
C ASN A 108 -4.18 -12.70 -11.72
N LEU A 109 -3.77 -11.92 -10.71
CA LEU A 109 -2.46 -11.27 -10.68
C LEU A 109 -1.40 -12.26 -10.17
N THR A 110 -0.46 -12.64 -11.03
CA THR A 110 0.61 -13.60 -10.68
C THR A 110 1.89 -12.91 -10.19
N ASN A 111 1.96 -11.58 -10.32
CA ASN A 111 3.11 -10.77 -9.94
C ASN A 111 2.85 -9.92 -8.68
N VAL A 112 1.93 -10.34 -7.81
CA VAL A 112 1.68 -9.69 -6.51
C VAL A 112 1.87 -10.69 -5.39
N THR A 113 2.73 -10.36 -4.44
CA THR A 113 2.92 -11.12 -3.19
C THR A 113 2.34 -10.32 -2.02
N CYS A 114 1.32 -10.88 -1.37
CA CYS A 114 0.72 -10.30 -0.17
C CYS A 114 1.42 -10.85 1.08
N MET A 115 1.79 -9.98 2.00
CA MET A 115 2.47 -10.33 3.24
C MET A 115 1.66 -9.83 4.44
N ASN A 116 1.22 -10.73 5.33
CA ASN A 116 0.48 -10.39 6.55
C ASN A 116 1.43 -10.01 7.68
N ILE A 117 2.23 -8.99 7.46
CA ILE A 117 3.16 -8.40 8.44
C ILE A 117 3.11 -6.87 8.35
N GLY A 118 3.38 -6.21 9.45
CA GLY A 118 3.78 -4.81 9.47
C GLY A 118 5.27 -4.67 9.22
N LEU A 119 5.70 -3.51 8.75
CA LEU A 119 7.10 -3.16 8.67
C LEU A 119 7.46 -2.10 9.73
N GLY A 120 8.69 -2.19 10.25
CA GLY A 120 9.17 -1.29 11.30
C GLY A 120 10.67 -1.35 11.50
N SER A 121 11.13 -0.82 12.64
CA SER A 121 12.54 -0.83 13.02
C SER A 121 12.93 -2.14 13.72
N SER A 122 14.24 -2.31 13.96
CA SER A 122 14.78 -3.45 14.71
C SER A 122 14.20 -3.60 16.12
N GLU A 123 13.78 -2.50 16.74
CA GLU A 123 13.20 -2.50 18.10
C GLU A 123 11.75 -3.00 18.09
N GLN A 124 11.08 -3.00 16.95
CA GLN A 124 9.69 -3.42 16.79
C GLN A 124 9.53 -4.85 16.27
N ILE A 125 10.63 -5.54 15.95
CA ILE A 125 10.58 -6.92 15.41
C ILE A 125 9.83 -7.84 16.37
N GLY A 126 8.94 -8.67 15.79
CA GLY A 126 8.20 -9.70 16.49
C GLY A 126 6.74 -9.34 16.69
N THR A 127 6.17 -9.82 17.78
CA THR A 127 4.75 -9.69 18.09
C THR A 127 4.41 -8.31 18.64
N ASN A 128 3.46 -7.64 18.01
CA ASN A 128 2.97 -6.32 18.39
C ASN A 128 1.44 -6.30 18.46
N THR A 129 0.87 -5.23 19.02
CA THR A 129 -0.57 -5.02 19.11
C THR A 129 -0.99 -3.88 18.19
N LEU A 130 -1.76 -4.20 17.17
CA LEU A 130 -2.41 -3.23 16.29
C LEU A 130 -3.74 -2.80 16.89
N LYS A 131 -3.94 -1.52 17.05
CA LYS A 131 -5.16 -0.92 17.60
C LYS A 131 -6.04 -0.47 16.44
N ILE A 132 -7.20 -1.11 16.31
CA ILE A 132 -8.17 -0.88 15.24
C ILE A 132 -9.11 0.23 15.70
N ILE A 133 -9.13 1.34 14.96
CA ILE A 133 -9.93 2.52 15.30
C ILE A 133 -11.14 2.72 14.40
N SER A 134 -11.22 1.98 13.28
CA SER A 134 -12.34 2.07 12.34
C SER A 134 -12.80 0.68 11.89
N ASN A 135 -14.04 0.58 11.41
CA ASN A 135 -14.59 -0.69 10.94
C ASN A 135 -14.06 -1.10 9.55
N ASP A 136 -13.54 -0.17 8.77
CA ASP A 136 -12.93 -0.43 7.45
C ASP A 136 -11.45 -0.76 7.53
N GLY A 137 -10.85 -0.60 8.69
CA GLY A 137 -9.43 -0.84 8.93
C GLY A 137 -8.54 0.36 8.70
N GLY A 138 -9.03 1.44 8.09
CA GLY A 138 -8.27 2.67 7.91
C GLY A 138 -7.93 3.32 9.24
N GLY A 139 -6.77 4.00 9.34
CA GLY A 139 -6.28 4.64 10.56
C GLY A 139 -5.83 3.69 11.67
N SER A 140 -5.76 2.38 11.42
CA SER A 140 -5.32 1.39 12.42
C SER A 140 -3.81 1.51 12.66
N SER A 141 -3.41 1.71 13.92
CA SER A 141 -2.02 2.01 14.28
C SER A 141 -1.58 1.29 15.56
N ILE A 142 -0.31 0.94 15.66
CA ILE A 142 0.28 0.47 16.92
C ILE A 142 0.43 1.62 17.93
N HIS A 143 0.43 2.87 17.45
CA HIS A 143 0.60 4.09 18.24
C HIS A 143 -0.73 4.72 18.70
N ALA A 144 -1.89 4.25 18.21
CA ALA A 144 -3.18 4.82 18.58
C ALA A 144 -3.42 4.79 20.10
N THR A 145 -3.93 5.90 20.66
CA THR A 145 -4.19 6.06 22.09
C THR A 145 -5.66 6.28 22.43
N SER A 146 -6.51 6.49 21.42
CA SER A 146 -7.94 6.80 21.58
C SER A 146 -8.79 6.13 20.51
N ASN A 147 -10.10 6.08 20.74
CA ASN A 147 -11.08 5.51 19.80
C ASN A 147 -10.84 4.05 19.42
N ILE A 148 -10.15 3.28 20.25
CA ILE A 148 -9.82 1.89 19.98
C ILE A 148 -11.09 1.06 20.04
N LEU A 149 -11.47 0.44 18.90
CA LEU A 149 -12.62 -0.46 18.80
C LEU A 149 -12.26 -1.89 19.21
N ARG A 150 -11.06 -2.34 18.85
CA ARG A 150 -10.49 -3.64 19.19
C ARG A 150 -8.99 -3.65 18.97
N GLU A 151 -8.35 -4.68 19.46
CA GLU A 151 -6.92 -4.92 19.27
C GLU A 151 -6.71 -6.23 18.49
N GLU A 152 -5.67 -6.25 17.65
CA GLU A 152 -5.24 -7.43 16.91
C GLU A 152 -3.74 -7.67 17.15
N THR A 153 -3.38 -8.92 17.36
CA THR A 153 -1.97 -9.32 17.41
C THR A 153 -1.43 -9.43 15.99
N ILE A 154 -0.34 -8.71 15.72
CA ILE A 154 0.34 -8.69 14.42
C ILE A 154 1.81 -9.07 14.58
N GLN A 155 2.46 -9.38 13.45
CA GLN A 155 3.91 -9.52 13.38
C GLN A 155 4.49 -8.30 12.67
N ILE A 156 5.62 -7.80 13.18
CA ILE A 156 6.41 -6.75 12.54
C ILE A 156 7.80 -7.31 12.21
N ASP A 157 8.32 -6.94 11.04
CA ASP A 157 9.68 -7.23 10.62
C ASP A 157 10.32 -5.99 9.99
N MET A 158 11.62 -6.04 9.74
CA MET A 158 12.33 -5.01 8.96
C MET A 158 12.26 -5.33 7.47
N LEU A 159 12.15 -4.30 6.64
CA LEU A 159 12.26 -4.48 5.20
C LEU A 159 13.63 -5.06 4.80
N ASP A 160 14.69 -4.69 5.50
CA ASP A 160 16.04 -5.17 5.25
C ASP A 160 16.19 -6.70 5.43
N ASN A 161 15.38 -7.32 6.30
CA ASN A 161 15.38 -8.77 6.51
C ASN A 161 14.77 -9.56 5.34
N LEU A 162 14.03 -8.90 4.46
CA LEU A 162 13.43 -9.54 3.29
C LEU A 162 14.39 -9.62 2.10
N HIS A 163 15.57 -8.98 2.18
CA HIS A 163 16.60 -8.98 1.16
C HIS A 163 16.12 -8.63 -0.26
N LEU A 164 15.10 -7.77 -0.36
CA LEU A 164 14.57 -7.31 -1.64
C LEU A 164 15.54 -6.31 -2.28
N THR A 165 15.67 -6.41 -3.60
CA THR A 165 16.51 -5.54 -4.42
C THR A 165 15.72 -5.03 -5.63
N ASP A 166 16.29 -4.09 -6.40
CA ASP A 166 15.68 -3.56 -7.62
C ASP A 166 14.32 -2.89 -7.41
N ILE A 167 14.12 -2.28 -6.26
CA ILE A 167 12.91 -1.51 -5.97
C ILE A 167 12.92 -0.23 -6.80
N GLY A 168 11.84 0.02 -7.52
CA GLY A 168 11.67 1.22 -8.35
C GLY A 168 10.72 2.25 -7.78
N PHE A 169 9.77 1.83 -6.94
CA PHE A 169 8.79 2.71 -6.32
C PHE A 169 8.27 2.15 -5.01
N ILE A 170 8.01 3.00 -4.03
CA ILE A 170 7.43 2.65 -2.74
C ILE A 170 6.23 3.55 -2.47
N LYS A 171 5.06 2.98 -2.16
CA LYS A 171 3.97 3.64 -1.45
C LYS A 171 4.06 3.24 0.01
N MET A 172 4.00 4.18 0.92
CA MET A 172 4.09 3.96 2.36
C MET A 172 3.03 4.78 3.09
N ASP A 173 2.17 4.07 3.82
CA ASP A 173 1.08 4.65 4.59
C ASP A 173 0.78 3.68 5.73
N VAL A 174 1.41 3.90 6.87
CA VAL A 174 1.45 2.96 8.01
C VAL A 174 1.03 3.61 9.32
N GLU A 175 0.30 4.73 9.21
CA GLU A 175 -0.39 5.38 10.33
C GLU A 175 0.54 5.68 11.51
N ASP A 176 1.46 6.63 11.26
CA ASP A 176 2.49 7.14 12.18
C ASP A 176 3.67 6.19 12.45
N ASN A 177 3.87 5.11 11.66
CA ASN A 177 5.04 4.22 11.78
C ASN A 177 6.10 4.42 10.70
N GLU A 178 5.98 5.43 9.84
CA GLU A 178 6.82 5.67 8.65
C GLU A 178 8.30 5.81 9.01
N SER A 179 8.63 6.53 10.07
CA SER A 179 10.03 6.72 10.51
C SER A 179 10.69 5.40 10.91
N PHE A 180 9.94 4.51 11.59
CA PHE A 180 10.41 3.20 11.98
C PHE A 180 10.57 2.25 10.77
N VAL A 181 9.67 2.35 9.78
CA VAL A 181 9.82 1.62 8.51
C VAL A 181 11.10 2.03 7.80
N LEU A 182 11.40 3.33 7.70
CA LEU A 182 12.63 3.82 7.09
C LEU A 182 13.89 3.34 7.84
N GLN A 183 13.86 3.34 9.17
CA GLN A 183 14.96 2.81 9.98
C GLN A 183 15.24 1.33 9.69
N GLY A 184 14.20 0.53 9.46
CA GLY A 184 14.31 -0.89 9.11
C GLY A 184 14.51 -1.17 7.62
N ALA A 185 14.66 -0.13 6.79
CA ALA A 185 14.76 -0.22 5.33
C ALA A 185 16.07 0.34 4.74
N MET A 186 16.98 0.81 5.59
CA MET A 186 18.16 1.57 5.17
C MET A 186 19.03 0.88 4.12
N ASN A 187 19.29 -0.42 4.30
CA ASN A 187 20.11 -1.19 3.35
C ASN A 187 19.35 -1.43 2.05
N THR A 188 18.06 -1.77 2.13
CA THR A 188 17.19 -2.02 0.99
C THR A 188 17.05 -0.77 0.11
N LEU A 189 16.83 0.40 0.72
CA LEU A 189 16.76 1.68 0.01
C LEU A 189 18.09 1.99 -0.69
N LYS A 190 19.21 1.84 0.01
CA LYS A 190 20.54 2.10 -0.53
C LYS A 190 20.87 1.16 -1.70
N THR A 191 20.63 -0.14 -1.57
CA THR A 191 20.93 -1.13 -2.61
C THR A 191 20.02 -1.01 -3.82
N SER A 192 18.81 -0.44 -3.65
CA SER A 192 17.88 -0.13 -4.74
C SER A 192 18.10 1.25 -5.37
N GLY A 193 19.10 2.02 -4.92
CA GLY A 193 19.44 3.33 -5.46
C GLY A 193 18.45 4.42 -5.03
N PHE A 194 17.88 4.32 -3.83
CA PHE A 194 16.95 5.28 -3.24
C PHE A 194 15.73 5.59 -4.14
N PRO A 195 14.82 4.61 -4.33
CA PRO A 195 13.66 4.76 -5.18
C PRO A 195 12.73 5.87 -4.68
N PRO A 196 11.91 6.48 -5.54
CA PRO A 196 10.86 7.40 -5.12
C PRO A 196 9.92 6.77 -4.09
N ILE A 197 9.56 7.55 -3.06
CA ILE A 197 8.66 7.15 -1.98
C ILE A 197 7.47 8.11 -1.95
N LEU A 198 6.27 7.59 -2.22
CA LEU A 198 5.01 8.27 -1.92
C LEU A 198 4.60 7.89 -0.50
N PHE A 199 4.37 8.88 0.36
CA PHE A 199 4.00 8.60 1.76
C PHE A 199 2.97 9.57 2.30
N GLU A 200 2.16 9.10 3.24
CA GLU A 200 1.27 9.94 4.04
C GLU A 200 2.00 10.46 5.30
N CYS A 201 1.70 11.70 5.68
CA CYS A 201 2.15 12.27 6.95
C CYS A 201 1.11 13.23 7.48
N ASN A 202 0.34 12.79 8.48
CA ASN A 202 -0.78 13.53 9.04
C ASN A 202 -0.34 14.72 9.90
N ASP A 203 0.80 14.65 10.58
CA ASP A 203 1.32 15.72 11.43
C ASP A 203 2.84 15.87 11.30
N LYS A 204 3.29 16.86 10.52
CA LYS A 204 4.72 17.16 10.35
C LYS A 204 5.44 17.47 11.65
N THR A 205 4.75 18.04 12.63
CA THR A 205 5.38 18.43 13.90
C THR A 205 5.70 17.21 14.75
N LYS A 206 4.90 16.17 14.68
CA LYS A 206 5.14 14.88 15.34
C LYS A 206 6.13 14.00 14.55
N ASN A 207 6.13 14.13 13.23
CA ASN A 207 6.93 13.31 12.32
C ASN A 207 8.23 13.99 11.85
N GLY A 208 8.77 14.93 12.63
CA GLY A 208 10.05 15.58 12.31
C GLY A 208 11.21 14.61 12.11
N GLU A 209 11.20 13.47 12.78
CA GLU A 209 12.19 12.41 12.61
C GLU A 209 12.13 11.77 11.22
N LEU A 210 10.92 11.52 10.69
CA LEU A 210 10.70 10.99 9.34
C LEU A 210 11.39 11.87 8.27
N PHE A 211 11.15 13.19 8.34
CA PHE A 211 11.76 14.14 7.40
C PHE A 211 13.28 14.20 7.56
N ASN A 212 13.77 14.21 8.81
CA ASN A 212 15.23 14.22 9.09
C ASN A 212 15.92 12.94 8.55
N ILE A 213 15.31 11.78 8.66
CA ILE A 213 15.84 10.51 8.11
C ILE A 213 15.91 10.61 6.59
N MET A 214 14.84 11.06 5.92
CA MET A 214 14.80 11.21 4.47
C MET A 214 15.83 12.24 3.96
N GLU A 215 15.96 13.39 4.64
CA GLU A 215 16.95 14.41 4.29
C GLU A 215 18.40 13.89 4.43
N LYS A 216 18.69 13.12 5.49
CA LYS A 216 20.02 12.47 5.64
C LYS A 216 20.31 11.47 4.54
N MET A 217 19.28 10.87 3.94
CA MET A 217 19.40 10.02 2.75
C MET A 217 19.41 10.82 1.44
N SER A 218 19.45 12.16 1.52
CA SER A 218 19.43 13.08 0.37
C SER A 218 18.13 13.05 -0.45
N TYR A 219 17.02 12.64 0.15
CA TYR A 219 15.72 12.80 -0.49
C TYR A 219 15.26 14.26 -0.47
N ARG A 220 14.80 14.72 -1.62
CA ARG A 220 14.02 15.94 -1.75
C ARG A 220 12.55 15.63 -1.56
N ILE A 221 11.90 16.28 -0.61
CA ILE A 221 10.49 16.00 -0.25
C ILE A 221 9.60 17.12 -0.79
N VAL A 222 8.54 16.73 -1.48
CA VAL A 222 7.55 17.63 -2.08
C VAL A 222 6.16 17.25 -1.58
N SER A 223 5.43 18.23 -1.06
CA SER A 223 4.01 18.08 -0.74
C SER A 223 3.18 18.08 -2.02
N LEU A 224 2.24 17.14 -2.16
CA LEU A 224 1.41 17.03 -3.35
C LEU A 224 0.18 17.94 -3.24
N SER A 225 0.01 18.84 -4.23
CA SER A 225 -1.14 19.73 -4.29
C SER A 225 -2.43 18.95 -4.62
N GLY A 226 -3.52 19.26 -3.91
CA GLY A 226 -4.84 18.66 -4.16
C GLY A 226 -5.04 17.27 -3.52
N VAL A 227 -4.03 16.75 -2.82
CA VAL A 227 -4.13 15.51 -2.04
C VAL A 227 -3.71 15.80 -0.60
N HIS A 228 -4.58 15.45 0.34
CA HIS A 228 -4.35 15.79 1.75
C HIS A 228 -3.22 14.94 2.33
N ASN A 229 -2.26 15.59 3.00
CA ASN A 229 -1.16 14.95 3.73
C ASN A 229 -0.24 14.01 2.94
N MET A 230 -0.28 14.05 1.60
CA MET A 230 0.56 13.21 0.75
C MET A 230 1.83 13.94 0.31
N TYR A 231 2.93 13.22 0.34
CA TYR A 231 4.28 13.69 0.00
C TYR A 231 4.96 12.72 -0.94
N LEU A 232 5.77 13.26 -1.85
CA LEU A 232 6.70 12.48 -2.65
C LEU A 232 8.13 12.82 -2.23
N ALA A 233 8.92 11.80 -1.91
CA ALA A 233 10.36 11.89 -1.70
C ALA A 233 11.09 11.31 -2.92
N CYS A 234 12.02 12.08 -3.50
CA CYS A 234 12.88 11.67 -4.62
C CYS A 234 14.31 12.17 -4.38
N GLN A 235 15.30 11.46 -4.91
CA GLN A 235 16.67 11.98 -5.02
C GLN A 235 16.85 12.85 -6.25
#